data_d00cd47ddfe7d5e23c9eed9e1cc48333
#
_entry.id   d00cd47ddfe7d5e23c9eed9e1cc48333
#
_cell.length_a   1.000
_cell.length_b   1.000
_cell.length_c   1.000
_cell.angle_alpha   90.00
_cell.angle_beta   90.00
_cell.angle_gamma   90.00
#
_symmetry.space_group_name_H-M   'P 1'
#
loop_
_entity.id
_entity.type
_entity.pdbx_description
1 polymer ?
#
loop_
_entity_poly.entity_id
_entity_poly.type
_entity_poly.pdbx_seq_one_letter_code
_entity_poly.pdbx_strand_id
1 'polypeptide(L)'
;MLATGDRRAGAALIEAMVVIAITVMIGAIAFPQLRAGVARATFQQAAAGLRADVRMARAQARTTSRRVDLVIAEDGASYGWTPGPRRILVNGLRLSPAGASTSFFPDGSATGGRLRLTTGRRSLQVEINPLTGVLEAA
;
A
#
# COMPACT_ATOMS: atom_id res chain seq x y z
N MET A 1 -16.82 -64.45 21.27
CA MET A 1 -17.34 -63.06 21.35
C MET A 1 -16.84 -62.32 20.15
N LEU A 2 -17.68 -62.14 19.12
CA LEU A 2 -17.37 -61.38 17.94
C LEU A 2 -17.73 -59.92 18.22
N ALA A 3 -16.71 -59.04 18.24
CA ALA A 3 -16.91 -57.62 18.37
C ALA A 3 -17.71 -57.12 17.16
N THR A 4 -18.94 -56.76 17.37
CA THR A 4 -19.77 -56.06 16.40
C THR A 4 -19.16 -54.68 16.20
N GLY A 5 -18.28 -54.58 15.22
CA GLY A 5 -17.69 -53.30 14.84
C GLY A 5 -18.78 -52.29 14.58
N ASP A 6 -18.76 -51.22 15.34
CA ASP A 6 -19.79 -50.21 15.38
C ASP A 6 -19.87 -49.50 14.04
N ARG A 7 -20.76 -49.94 13.15
CA ARG A 7 -21.00 -49.36 11.82
C ARG A 7 -21.31 -47.87 11.91
N ARG A 8 -21.80 -47.40 13.05
CA ARG A 8 -22.06 -45.99 13.33
C ARG A 8 -20.76 -45.19 13.52
N ALA A 9 -19.77 -45.80 14.18
CA ALA A 9 -18.44 -45.14 14.31
C ALA A 9 -17.75 -44.97 12.98
N GLY A 10 -17.85 -45.95 12.06
CA GLY A 10 -17.33 -45.83 10.72
C GLY A 10 -18.01 -44.73 9.87
N ALA A 11 -19.34 -44.65 9.97
CA ALA A 11 -20.10 -43.61 9.27
C ALA A 11 -19.76 -42.20 9.77
N ALA A 12 -19.66 -42.03 11.11
CA ALA A 12 -19.30 -40.73 11.69
C ALA A 12 -17.87 -40.29 11.29
N LEU A 13 -16.94 -41.22 11.11
CA LEU A 13 -15.59 -40.92 10.72
C LEU A 13 -15.53 -40.46 9.26
N ILE A 14 -16.28 -41.10 8.35
CA ILE A 14 -16.41 -40.68 6.97
C ILE A 14 -17.05 -39.31 6.86
N GLU A 15 -18.10 -39.03 7.63
CA GLU A 15 -18.79 -37.76 7.69
C GLU A 15 -17.82 -36.63 8.11
N ALA A 16 -17.05 -36.88 9.20
CA ALA A 16 -16.03 -35.94 9.65
C ALA A 16 -14.96 -35.64 8.56
N MET A 17 -14.50 -36.69 7.87
CA MET A 17 -13.52 -36.53 6.77
C MET A 17 -14.09 -35.72 5.63
N VAL A 18 -15.34 -35.92 5.24
CA VAL A 18 -16.00 -35.15 4.17
C VAL A 18 -16.13 -33.68 4.58
N VAL A 19 -16.52 -33.40 5.82
CA VAL A 19 -16.64 -32.01 6.32
C VAL A 19 -15.27 -31.33 6.32
N ILE A 20 -14.22 -32.01 6.76
CA ILE A 20 -12.85 -31.47 6.71
C ILE A 20 -12.43 -31.22 5.26
N ALA A 21 -12.68 -32.15 4.35
CA ALA A 21 -12.31 -32.02 2.94
C ALA A 21 -13.00 -30.79 2.30
N ILE A 22 -14.28 -30.61 2.54
CA ILE A 22 -15.03 -29.45 2.06
C ILE A 22 -14.48 -28.15 2.65
N THR A 23 -14.21 -28.13 3.95
CA THR A 23 -13.68 -26.96 4.65
C THR A 23 -12.31 -26.54 4.08
N VAL A 24 -11.42 -27.51 3.85
CA VAL A 24 -10.11 -27.28 3.23
C VAL A 24 -10.26 -26.74 1.80
N MET A 25 -11.20 -27.29 1.03
CA MET A 25 -11.45 -26.86 -0.34
C MET A 25 -11.95 -25.41 -0.40
N ILE A 26 -12.86 -25.01 0.49
CA ILE A 26 -13.35 -23.64 0.63
C ILE A 26 -12.18 -22.72 1.05
N GLY A 27 -11.38 -23.13 2.03
CA GLY A 27 -10.21 -22.36 2.48
C GLY A 27 -9.19 -22.14 1.39
N ALA A 28 -8.92 -23.15 0.57
CA ALA A 28 -7.97 -23.06 -0.55
C ALA A 28 -8.37 -22.01 -1.60
N ILE A 29 -9.67 -21.79 -1.81
CA ILE A 29 -10.18 -20.77 -2.74
C ILE A 29 -10.25 -19.39 -2.08
N ALA A 30 -10.73 -19.32 -0.84
CA ALA A 30 -10.96 -18.06 -0.14
C ALA A 30 -9.65 -17.37 0.28
N PHE A 31 -8.65 -18.11 0.71
CA PHE A 31 -7.41 -17.57 1.24
C PHE A 31 -6.61 -16.68 0.26
N PRO A 32 -6.38 -17.08 -1.02
CA PRO A 32 -5.69 -16.20 -1.97
C PRO A 32 -6.47 -14.93 -2.30
N GLN A 33 -7.81 -14.99 -2.29
CA GLN A 33 -8.64 -13.81 -2.53
C GLN A 33 -8.54 -12.79 -1.41
N LEU A 34 -8.53 -13.25 -0.15
CA LEU A 34 -8.33 -12.39 1.01
C LEU A 34 -6.96 -11.69 0.97
N ARG A 35 -5.90 -12.43 0.66
CA ARG A 35 -4.55 -11.85 0.52
C ARG A 35 -4.49 -10.79 -0.58
N ALA A 36 -5.12 -11.02 -1.71
CA ALA A 36 -5.19 -10.06 -2.82
C ALA A 36 -5.98 -8.80 -2.42
N GLY A 37 -7.05 -8.95 -1.64
CA GLY A 37 -7.85 -7.86 -1.10
C GLY A 37 -7.06 -6.98 -0.14
N VAL A 38 -6.37 -7.59 0.82
CA VAL A 38 -5.50 -6.86 1.77
C VAL A 38 -4.38 -6.12 1.04
N ALA A 39 -3.70 -6.75 0.09
CA ALA A 39 -2.65 -6.10 -0.69
C ALA A 39 -3.17 -4.90 -1.49
N ARG A 40 -4.40 -4.98 -2.02
CA ARG A 40 -5.05 -3.86 -2.71
C ARG A 40 -5.35 -2.71 -1.75
N ALA A 41 -5.94 -3.01 -0.60
CA ALA A 41 -6.28 -2.02 0.41
C ALA A 41 -5.02 -1.28 0.92
N THR A 42 -3.95 -2.02 1.22
CA THR A 42 -2.66 -1.45 1.65
C THR A 42 -2.07 -0.51 0.59
N PHE A 43 -2.12 -0.90 -0.68
CA PHE A 43 -1.63 -0.06 -1.78
C PHE A 43 -2.45 1.23 -1.92
N GLN A 44 -3.78 1.14 -1.86
CA GLN A 44 -4.67 2.31 -1.92
C GLN A 44 -4.46 3.25 -0.73
N GLN A 45 -4.27 2.69 0.47
CA GLN A 45 -3.99 3.47 1.67
C GLN A 45 -2.64 4.20 1.56
N ALA A 46 -1.60 3.56 1.04
CA ALA A 46 -0.31 4.20 0.81
C ALA A 46 -0.40 5.32 -0.24
N ALA A 47 -1.14 5.11 -1.31
CA ALA A 47 -1.37 6.14 -2.33
C ALA A 47 -2.16 7.33 -1.79
N ALA A 48 -3.19 7.09 -0.97
CA ALA A 48 -3.94 8.14 -0.29
C ALA A 48 -3.07 8.90 0.72
N GLY A 49 -2.23 8.18 1.47
CA GLY A 49 -1.25 8.76 2.40
C GLY A 49 -0.27 9.67 1.69
N LEU A 50 0.31 9.23 0.56
CA LEU A 50 1.21 10.04 -0.25
C LEU A 50 0.56 11.36 -0.71
N ARG A 51 -0.71 11.29 -1.17
CA ARG A 51 -1.45 12.50 -1.57
C ARG A 51 -1.70 13.45 -0.40
N ALA A 52 -1.98 12.91 0.77
CA ALA A 52 -2.17 13.71 1.98
C ALA A 52 -0.85 14.37 2.41
N ASP A 53 0.24 13.62 2.40
CA ASP A 53 1.56 14.10 2.80
C ASP A 53 2.10 15.19 1.86
N VAL A 54 1.89 15.06 0.56
CA VAL A 54 2.23 16.11 -0.41
C VAL A 54 1.44 17.39 -0.16
N ARG A 55 0.14 17.27 0.14
CA ARG A 55 -0.68 18.44 0.52
C ARG A 55 -0.18 19.11 1.80
N MET A 56 0.24 18.29 2.78
CA MET A 56 0.81 18.79 4.03
C MET A 56 2.14 19.51 3.81
N ALA A 57 3.05 18.93 3.03
CA ALA A 57 4.34 19.53 2.68
C ALA A 57 4.15 20.89 1.98
N ARG A 58 3.21 20.96 1.02
CA ARG A 58 2.84 22.20 0.35
C ARG A 58 2.25 23.23 1.31
N ALA A 59 1.32 22.81 2.18
CA ALA A 59 0.72 23.71 3.18
C ALA A 59 1.79 24.25 4.13
N GLN A 60 2.75 23.42 4.53
CA GLN A 60 3.85 23.84 5.38
C GLN A 60 4.75 24.86 4.68
N ALA A 61 5.07 24.69 3.39
CA ALA A 61 5.84 25.67 2.63
C ALA A 61 5.16 27.05 2.63
N ARG A 62 3.84 27.07 2.47
CA ARG A 62 3.06 28.32 2.48
C ARG A 62 2.98 28.96 3.87
N THR A 63 2.77 28.18 4.92
CA THR A 63 2.60 28.71 6.28
C THR A 63 3.90 29.17 6.90
N THR A 64 5.00 28.47 6.58
CA THR A 64 6.34 28.83 7.10
C THR A 64 7.09 29.83 6.21
N SER A 65 6.54 30.17 5.04
CA SER A 65 7.21 30.99 4.02
C SER A 65 8.60 30.48 3.65
N ARG A 66 8.80 29.18 3.69
CA ARG A 66 10.06 28.50 3.40
C ARG A 66 9.87 27.37 2.39
N ARG A 67 10.91 27.11 1.61
CA ARG A 67 10.97 25.94 0.75
C ARG A 67 10.91 24.67 1.58
N VAL A 68 10.14 23.68 1.12
CA VAL A 68 10.00 22.35 1.69
C VAL A 68 10.36 21.32 0.65
N ASP A 69 11.34 20.47 0.94
CA ASP A 69 11.83 19.46 0.03
C ASP A 69 11.24 18.09 0.37
N LEU A 70 10.74 17.39 -0.65
CA LEU A 70 10.33 15.99 -0.53
C LEU A 70 11.58 15.12 -0.62
N VAL A 71 11.85 14.36 0.44
CA VAL A 71 13.01 13.48 0.55
C VAL A 71 12.53 12.03 0.48
N ILE A 72 13.08 11.27 -0.46
CA ILE A 72 12.82 9.84 -0.62
C ILE A 72 14.12 9.11 -0.31
N ALA A 73 14.06 8.05 0.49
CA ALA A 73 15.22 7.22 0.78
C ALA A 73 15.71 6.49 -0.49
N GLU A 74 16.99 6.22 -0.58
CA GLU A 74 17.60 5.55 -1.73
C GLU A 74 16.97 4.19 -2.06
N ASP A 75 16.57 3.44 -1.02
CA ASP A 75 15.89 2.16 -1.13
C ASP A 75 14.40 2.30 -1.48
N GLY A 76 13.88 3.52 -1.49
CA GLY A 76 12.46 3.82 -1.70
C GLY A 76 11.54 3.33 -0.58
N ALA A 77 12.08 2.82 0.53
CA ALA A 77 11.28 2.25 1.61
C ALA A 77 10.69 3.30 2.56
N SER A 78 11.12 4.53 2.45
CA SER A 78 10.59 5.64 3.23
C SER A 78 10.69 6.95 2.49
N TYR A 79 9.82 7.88 2.84
CA TYR A 79 9.84 9.24 2.35
C TYR A 79 9.39 10.21 3.44
N GLY A 80 9.62 11.47 3.24
CA GLY A 80 9.19 12.54 4.12
C GLY A 80 9.47 13.90 3.49
N TRP A 81 9.36 14.95 4.28
CA TRP A 81 9.73 16.29 3.84
C TRP A 81 10.48 17.02 4.95
N THR A 82 11.23 18.03 4.61
CA THR A 82 12.06 18.77 5.59
C THR A 82 11.56 20.21 5.76
N PRO A 83 11.19 20.62 7.00
CA PRO A 83 11.07 19.84 8.23
C PRO A 83 9.69 19.18 8.33
N GLY A 84 9.65 17.86 8.51
CA GLY A 84 8.38 17.13 8.61
C GLY A 84 8.58 15.67 9.00
N PRO A 85 7.49 14.94 9.18
CA PRO A 85 7.57 13.53 9.56
C PRO A 85 8.08 12.67 8.40
N ARG A 86 8.80 11.61 8.79
CA ARG A 86 9.20 10.54 7.88
C ARG A 86 8.17 9.42 7.92
N ARG A 87 7.74 8.96 6.77
CA ARG A 87 6.83 7.83 6.62
C ARG A 87 7.57 6.61 6.08
N ILE A 88 7.41 5.50 6.77
CA ILE A 88 7.95 4.20 6.34
C ILE A 88 6.88 3.49 5.53
N LEU A 89 7.27 2.98 4.37
CA LEU A 89 6.43 2.16 3.51
C LEU A 89 6.60 0.68 3.89
N VAL A 90 5.48 0.01 4.15
CA VAL A 90 5.44 -1.39 4.58
C VAL A 90 5.04 -2.31 3.42
N ASN A 91 5.12 -3.62 3.63
CA ASN A 91 4.63 -4.64 2.70
C ASN A 91 5.26 -4.58 1.30
N GLY A 92 6.55 -4.27 1.22
CA GLY A 92 7.27 -4.22 -0.06
C GLY A 92 6.88 -3.05 -0.96
N LEU A 93 6.18 -2.05 -0.43
CA LEU A 93 5.93 -0.79 -1.11
C LEU A 93 7.24 -0.02 -1.28
N ARG A 94 7.42 0.57 -2.45
CA ARG A 94 8.56 1.43 -2.77
C ARG A 94 8.07 2.70 -3.47
N LEU A 95 8.62 3.81 -3.05
CA LEU A 95 8.44 5.10 -3.72
C LEU A 95 9.74 5.48 -4.41
N SER A 96 9.68 5.75 -5.70
CA SER A 96 10.83 6.21 -6.46
C SER A 96 10.52 7.53 -7.17
N PRO A 97 11.47 8.47 -7.21
CA PRO A 97 11.35 9.62 -8.09
C PRO A 97 11.50 9.13 -9.54
N ALA A 98 10.67 9.66 -10.44
CA ALA A 98 10.81 9.46 -11.88
C ALA A 98 11.27 10.76 -12.54
N GLY A 99 12.27 11.41 -11.95
CA GLY A 99 12.80 12.70 -12.36
C GLY A 99 13.55 13.42 -11.23
N ALA A 100 13.62 14.75 -11.33
CA ALA A 100 14.27 15.59 -10.32
C ALA A 100 13.55 15.54 -8.95
N SER A 101 14.29 15.91 -7.90
CA SER A 101 13.72 16.05 -6.55
C SER A 101 12.59 17.10 -6.54
N THR A 102 11.53 16.80 -5.82
CA THR A 102 10.39 17.71 -5.71
C THR A 102 10.57 18.66 -4.53
N SER A 103 10.40 19.93 -4.77
CA SER A 103 10.39 21.00 -3.77
C SER A 103 9.10 21.81 -3.90
N PHE A 104 8.58 22.25 -2.77
CA PHE A 104 7.41 23.12 -2.68
C PHE A 104 7.83 24.49 -2.22
N PHE A 105 7.21 25.53 -2.79
CA PHE A 105 7.56 26.93 -2.53
C PHE A 105 6.43 27.65 -1.76
N PRO A 106 6.75 28.80 -1.12
CA PRO A 106 5.77 29.58 -0.34
C PRO A 106 4.57 30.07 -1.15
N ASP A 107 4.74 30.31 -2.44
CA ASP A 107 3.66 30.70 -3.35
C ASP A 107 2.70 29.56 -3.69
N GLY A 108 3.04 28.33 -3.27
CA GLY A 108 2.27 27.13 -3.52
C GLY A 108 2.61 26.40 -4.80
N SER A 109 3.61 26.91 -5.55
CA SER A 109 4.19 26.20 -6.69
C SER A 109 5.12 25.06 -6.25
N ALA A 110 5.55 24.25 -7.18
CA ALA A 110 6.54 23.19 -6.96
C ALA A 110 7.53 23.12 -8.12
N THR A 111 8.67 22.45 -7.91
CA THR A 111 9.58 22.13 -9.04
C THR A 111 8.95 21.18 -10.05
N GLY A 112 7.79 20.62 -9.73
CA GLY A 112 7.21 19.52 -10.48
C GLY A 112 7.90 18.18 -10.14
N GLY A 113 7.61 17.18 -10.94
CA GLY A 113 8.23 15.87 -10.81
C GLY A 113 7.22 14.74 -10.88
N ARG A 114 7.71 13.55 -11.17
CA ARG A 114 6.89 12.34 -11.18
C ARG A 114 7.33 11.44 -10.05
N LEU A 115 6.36 10.83 -9.42
CA LEU A 115 6.56 9.85 -8.37
C LEU A 115 5.94 8.52 -8.81
N ARG A 116 6.65 7.45 -8.56
CA ARG A 116 6.17 6.11 -8.84
C ARG A 116 6.10 5.31 -7.55
N LEU A 117 4.89 4.97 -7.13
CA LEU A 117 4.63 4.03 -6.04
C LEU A 117 4.47 2.62 -6.61
N THR A 118 5.27 1.69 -6.15
CA THR A 118 5.26 0.31 -6.63
C THR A 118 5.11 -0.68 -5.50
N THR A 119 4.47 -1.82 -5.77
CA THR A 119 4.48 -3.00 -4.92
C THR A 119 4.25 -4.24 -5.77
N GLY A 120 5.23 -5.16 -5.84
CA GLY A 120 5.13 -6.37 -6.64
C GLY A 120 4.67 -6.07 -8.08
N ARG A 121 3.41 -6.43 -8.39
CA ARG A 121 2.83 -6.27 -9.74
C ARG A 121 2.05 -4.98 -9.94
N ARG A 122 1.95 -4.11 -8.93
CA ARG A 122 1.16 -2.88 -9.00
C ARG A 122 2.06 -1.67 -9.02
N SER A 123 1.74 -0.72 -9.87
CA SER A 123 2.39 0.58 -9.91
C SER A 123 1.35 1.69 -10.05
N LEU A 124 1.61 2.79 -9.40
CA LEU A 124 0.88 4.04 -9.55
C LEU A 124 1.89 5.12 -9.87
N GLN A 125 1.70 5.78 -10.97
CA GLN A 125 2.47 6.97 -11.33
C GLN A 125 1.61 8.20 -11.06
N VAL A 126 2.21 9.17 -10.39
CA VAL A 126 1.58 10.47 -10.11
C VAL A 126 2.52 11.56 -10.53
N GLU A 127 1.97 12.64 -11.02
CA GLU A 127 2.71 13.83 -11.42
C GLU A 127 2.36 14.99 -10.50
N ILE A 128 3.37 15.78 -10.14
CA ILE A 128 3.19 16.99 -9.36
C ILE A 128 3.16 18.15 -10.33
N ASN A 129 2.01 18.82 -10.40
CA ASN A 129 1.84 19.99 -11.25
C ASN A 129 2.75 21.12 -10.73
N PRO A 130 3.65 21.67 -11.55
CA PRO A 130 4.60 22.68 -11.10
C PRO A 130 3.93 24.00 -10.68
N LEU A 131 2.83 24.37 -11.29
CA LEU A 131 2.15 25.63 -10.98
C LEU A 131 1.32 25.55 -9.71
N THR A 132 0.65 24.42 -9.49
CA THR A 132 -0.29 24.26 -8.39
C THR A 132 0.28 23.47 -7.22
N GLY A 133 1.37 22.72 -7.40
CA GLY A 133 1.94 21.82 -6.41
C GLY A 133 0.99 20.66 -6.03
N VAL A 134 -0.02 20.38 -6.85
CA VAL A 134 -1.01 19.33 -6.61
C VAL A 134 -0.60 18.04 -7.32
N LEU A 135 -0.88 16.90 -6.68
CA LEU A 135 -0.71 15.59 -7.30
C LEU A 135 -1.86 15.29 -8.26
N GLU A 136 -1.51 15.00 -9.48
CA GLU A 136 -2.41 14.55 -10.54
C GLU A 136 -2.08 13.09 -10.89
N ALA A 137 -3.07 12.33 -11.34
CA ALA A 137 -2.84 11.00 -11.88
C ALA A 137 -2.18 11.17 -13.26
N ALA A 138 -1.06 10.50 -13.46
CA ALA A 138 -0.36 10.50 -14.74
C ALA A 138 -0.92 9.39 -15.67
#